data_2c011b7631be28f9c56ea566e6d3f7fc
#
_entry.id   2c011b7631be28f9c56ea566e6d3f7fc
#
_cell.length_a   1.000
_cell.length_b   1.000
_cell.length_c   1.000
_cell.angle_alpha   90.00
_cell.angle_beta   90.00
_cell.angle_gamma   90.00
#
_symmetry.space_group_name_H-M   'P 1'
#
loop_
_entity.id
_entity.type
_entity.pdbx_description
1 polymer ?
#
loop_
_entity_poly.entity_id
_entity_poly.type
_entity_poly.pdbx_seq_one_letter_code
_entity_poly.pdbx_strand_id
1 'polypeptide(L)'
;YVFLMHDDAAGGSGLDWEPYLSRLREHGVFQGGSTIGEGQCERKSGSTPAPTAHITGFIRVTAEDMAHARDLLHGNPVYEAGGTVEIRELPNG
;
A
#
# COMPACT_ATOMS: atom_id res chain seq x y z
N TYR A 1 0.05 -7.74 -7.48
CA TYR A 1 0.78 -6.55 -7.06
C TYR A 1 0.34 -6.11 -5.67
N VAL A 2 1.24 -5.50 -4.95
CA VAL A 2 0.93 -4.86 -3.68
C VAL A 2 1.35 -3.40 -3.74
N PHE A 3 0.48 -2.54 -3.22
CA PHE A 3 0.78 -1.13 -3.02
C PHE A 3 1.14 -0.94 -1.56
N LEU A 4 2.37 -0.47 -1.31
CA LEU A 4 2.84 -0.16 0.04
C LEU A 4 2.81 1.37 0.19
N MET A 5 1.94 1.86 1.06
CA MET A 5 1.81 3.30 1.27
C MET A 5 2.84 3.80 2.26
N HIS A 6 3.51 4.89 1.91
CA HIS A 6 4.48 5.55 2.78
C HIS A 6 3.79 6.68 3.56
N ASP A 7 4.43 7.13 4.64
CA ASP A 7 3.85 8.12 5.54
C ASP A 7 4.21 9.58 5.19
N ASP A 8 4.51 9.82 3.92
CA ASP A 8 4.97 11.13 3.43
C ASP A 8 3.87 11.95 2.72
N ALA A 9 2.62 11.52 2.82
CA ALA A 9 1.51 12.24 2.19
C ALA A 9 1.06 13.44 3.02
N ALA A 10 0.65 14.51 2.36
CA ALA A 10 -0.01 15.63 3.02
C ALA A 10 -1.38 15.17 3.54
N GLY A 11 -1.83 15.72 4.67
CA GLY A 11 -3.11 15.36 5.27
C GLY A 11 -3.09 14.20 6.24
N GLY A 12 -1.99 13.46 6.30
CA GLY A 12 -1.79 12.40 7.30
C GLY A 12 -2.93 11.39 7.35
N SER A 13 -3.48 11.14 8.54
CA SER A 13 -4.54 10.15 8.74
C SER A 13 -5.93 10.62 8.33
N GLY A 14 -6.10 11.86 7.88
CA GLY A 14 -7.40 12.40 7.47
C GLY A 14 -7.82 12.04 6.05
N LEU A 15 -7.10 11.15 5.38
CA LEU A 15 -7.39 10.78 4.00
C LEU A 15 -8.62 9.89 3.91
N ASP A 16 -9.47 10.16 2.91
CA ASP A 16 -10.69 9.38 2.70
C ASP A 16 -10.44 8.29 1.66
N TRP A 17 -10.41 7.05 2.12
CA TRP A 17 -10.10 5.88 1.30
C TRP A 17 -11.32 5.28 0.60
N GLU A 18 -12.52 5.55 1.10
CA GLU A 18 -13.71 4.82 0.64
C GLU A 18 -14.00 4.95 -0.86
N PRO A 19 -13.96 6.16 -1.45
CA PRO A 19 -14.23 6.27 -2.89
C PRO A 19 -13.24 5.48 -3.74
N TYR A 20 -11.97 5.46 -3.34
CA TYR A 20 -10.93 4.73 -4.05
C TYR A 20 -11.14 3.22 -3.94
N LEU A 21 -11.36 2.72 -2.73
CA LEU A 21 -11.56 1.29 -2.51
C LEU A 21 -12.82 0.79 -3.20
N SER A 22 -13.90 1.57 -3.18
CA SER A 22 -15.13 1.22 -3.88
C SER A 22 -14.88 1.06 -5.38
N ARG A 23 -14.11 1.97 -5.98
CA ARG A 23 -13.79 1.89 -7.40
C ARG A 23 -12.97 0.64 -7.72
N LEU A 24 -11.98 0.31 -6.89
CA LEU A 24 -11.20 -0.91 -7.09
C LEU A 24 -12.07 -2.16 -7.01
N ARG A 25 -13.03 -2.18 -6.07
CA ARG A 25 -13.98 -3.29 -5.95
C ARG A 25 -14.87 -3.39 -7.18
N GLU A 26 -15.39 -2.27 -7.67
CA GLU A 26 -16.23 -2.24 -8.86
C GLU A 26 -15.53 -2.77 -10.09
N HIS A 27 -14.22 -2.52 -10.20
CA HIS A 27 -13.42 -3.03 -11.31
C HIS A 27 -12.94 -4.46 -11.10
N GLY A 28 -13.26 -5.07 -9.96
CA GLY A 28 -12.90 -6.46 -9.67
C GLY A 28 -11.42 -6.69 -9.43
N VAL A 29 -10.65 -5.64 -9.13
CA VAL A 29 -9.19 -5.75 -8.97
C VAL A 29 -8.74 -5.71 -7.50
N PHE A 30 -9.64 -5.40 -6.56
CA PHE A 30 -9.28 -5.28 -5.15
C PHE A 30 -9.10 -6.67 -4.52
N GLN A 31 -7.94 -6.92 -3.94
CA GLN A 31 -7.60 -8.21 -3.32
C GLN A 31 -7.37 -8.11 -1.81
N GLY A 32 -7.76 -6.99 -1.22
CA GLY A 32 -7.61 -6.79 0.22
C GLY A 32 -6.54 -5.76 0.55
N GLY A 33 -6.50 -5.39 1.80
CA GLY A 33 -5.52 -4.45 2.32
C GLY A 33 -5.80 -4.13 3.77
N SER A 34 -4.90 -3.38 4.37
CA SER A 34 -5.02 -2.97 5.77
C SER A 34 -4.05 -1.86 6.09
N THR A 35 -4.32 -1.13 7.16
CA THR A 35 -3.29 -0.32 7.79
C THR A 35 -2.26 -1.24 8.42
N ILE A 36 -1.03 -0.74 8.54
CA ILE A 36 0.07 -1.46 9.19
C ILE A 36 0.36 -0.70 10.49
N GLY A 37 0.20 -1.39 11.62
CA GLY A 37 0.44 -0.82 12.93
C GLY A 37 1.84 -1.10 13.45
N GLU A 38 2.00 -1.01 14.75
CA GLU A 38 3.26 -1.27 15.42
C GLU A 38 3.68 -2.73 15.27
N GLY A 39 4.98 -2.97 15.33
CA GLY A 39 5.50 -4.31 15.23
C GLY A 39 6.92 -4.39 15.75
N GLN A 40 7.52 -5.55 15.59
CA GLN A 40 8.91 -5.77 15.98
C GLN A 40 9.55 -6.78 15.05
N CYS A 41 10.88 -6.71 14.94
CA CYS A 41 11.64 -7.67 14.17
C CYS A 41 12.18 -8.76 15.09
N GLU A 42 12.31 -9.95 14.55
CA GLU A 42 12.87 -11.08 15.25
C GLU A 42 13.97 -11.72 14.42
N ARG A 43 15.01 -12.20 15.08
CA ARG A 43 16.06 -13.03 14.48
C ARG A 43 16.34 -14.18 15.42
N LYS A 44 16.74 -15.30 14.85
CA LYS A 44 17.12 -16.47 15.66
C LYS A 44 18.35 -16.17 16.52
N SER A 45 19.27 -15.37 16.00
CA SER A 45 20.48 -15.00 16.73
C SER A 45 20.98 -13.65 16.23
N GLY A 46 21.75 -12.95 17.07
CA GLY A 46 22.25 -11.62 16.79
C GLY A 46 21.23 -10.53 17.17
N SER A 47 21.62 -9.28 17.02
CA SER A 47 20.72 -8.17 17.30
C SER A 47 19.69 -8.00 16.19
N THR A 48 18.47 -7.59 16.57
CA THR A 48 17.40 -7.37 15.62
C THR A 48 17.35 -5.91 15.19
N PRO A 49 17.07 -5.64 13.91
CA PRO A 49 16.84 -4.25 13.47
C PRO A 49 15.48 -3.76 13.94
N ALA A 50 15.29 -2.45 13.93
CA ALA A 50 13.97 -1.88 14.13
C ALA A 50 13.07 -2.21 12.93
N PRO A 51 11.76 -2.36 13.12
CA PRO A 51 10.85 -2.54 11.99
C PRO A 51 10.82 -1.30 11.12
N THR A 52 10.44 -1.48 9.85
CA THR A 52 10.28 -0.37 8.92
C THR A 52 9.17 0.55 9.43
N ALA A 53 9.50 1.81 9.64
CA ALA A 53 8.59 2.75 10.27
C ALA A 53 7.79 3.61 9.29
N HIS A 54 8.22 3.68 8.02
CA HIS A 54 7.62 4.60 7.05
C HIS A 54 6.48 3.98 6.24
N ILE A 55 6.21 2.70 6.38
CA ILE A 55 5.10 2.02 5.69
C ILE A 55 3.89 2.06 6.61
N THR A 56 2.78 2.63 6.13
CA THR A 56 1.60 2.83 6.95
C THR A 56 0.41 1.96 6.54
N GLY A 57 0.49 1.30 5.40
CA GLY A 57 -0.59 0.43 4.95
C GLY A 57 -0.24 -0.29 3.67
N PHE A 58 -1.09 -1.23 3.28
CA PHE A 58 -0.93 -1.94 2.02
C PHE A 58 -2.28 -2.22 1.39
N ILE A 59 -2.28 -2.36 0.06
CA ILE A 59 -3.42 -2.80 -0.73
C ILE A 59 -2.89 -3.79 -1.76
N ARG A 60 -3.56 -4.94 -1.89
CA ARG A 60 -3.25 -5.91 -2.94
C ARG A 60 -4.23 -5.74 -4.07
N VAL A 61 -3.73 -5.73 -5.31
CA VAL A 61 -4.56 -5.57 -6.50
C VAL A 61 -4.15 -6.57 -7.56
N THR A 62 -5.10 -6.91 -8.44
CA THR A 62 -4.82 -7.66 -9.66
C THR A 62 -4.52 -6.66 -10.78
N ALA A 63 -3.40 -6.84 -11.46
CA ALA A 63 -3.02 -6.01 -12.59
C ALA A 63 -2.28 -6.85 -13.62
N GLU A 64 -2.39 -6.47 -14.89
CA GLU A 64 -1.76 -7.21 -15.98
C GLU A 64 -0.25 -7.03 -16.01
N ASP A 65 0.22 -5.83 -15.66
CA ASP A 65 1.63 -5.49 -15.66
C ASP A 65 1.85 -4.26 -14.78
N MET A 66 3.09 -3.80 -14.68
CA MET A 66 3.43 -2.64 -13.87
C MET A 66 2.73 -1.37 -14.36
N ALA A 67 2.58 -1.19 -15.66
CA ALA A 67 1.90 -0.01 -16.20
C ALA A 67 0.43 0.01 -15.78
N HIS A 68 -0.24 -1.14 -15.84
CA HIS A 68 -1.62 -1.26 -15.37
C HIS A 68 -1.71 -0.99 -13.87
N ALA A 69 -0.78 -1.54 -13.09
CA ALA A 69 -0.74 -1.28 -11.65
C ALA A 69 -0.61 0.21 -11.35
N ARG A 70 0.26 0.92 -12.09
CA ARG A 70 0.40 2.37 -11.93
C ARG A 70 -0.90 3.10 -12.25
N ASP A 71 -1.62 2.67 -13.28
CA ASP A 71 -2.89 3.30 -13.63
C ASP A 71 -3.91 3.16 -12.50
N LEU A 72 -3.85 2.08 -11.73
CA LEU A 72 -4.75 1.87 -10.60
C LEU A 72 -4.46 2.81 -9.43
N LEU A 73 -3.39 3.59 -9.46
CA LEU A 73 -3.10 4.58 -8.42
C LEU A 73 -3.99 5.83 -8.51
N HIS A 74 -4.65 6.07 -9.65
CA HIS A 74 -5.51 7.24 -9.78
C HIS A 74 -6.59 7.22 -8.70
N GLY A 75 -6.64 8.29 -7.91
CA GLY A 75 -7.57 8.41 -6.79
C GLY A 75 -7.08 7.81 -5.48
N ASN A 76 -5.94 7.13 -5.47
CA ASN A 76 -5.35 6.63 -4.23
C ASN A 76 -5.01 7.84 -3.34
N PRO A 77 -5.58 7.93 -2.12
CA PRO A 77 -5.41 9.13 -1.30
C PRO A 77 -3.97 9.51 -0.99
N VAL A 78 -3.10 8.54 -0.73
CA VAL A 78 -1.68 8.82 -0.49
C VAL A 78 -1.02 9.38 -1.75
N TYR A 79 -1.27 8.75 -2.88
CA TYR A 79 -0.71 9.18 -4.16
C TYR A 79 -1.20 10.59 -4.53
N GLU A 80 -2.50 10.84 -4.43
CA GLU A 80 -3.07 12.13 -4.80
C GLU A 80 -2.63 13.26 -3.86
N ALA A 81 -2.32 12.93 -2.61
CA ALA A 81 -1.82 13.91 -1.63
C ALA A 81 -0.30 14.14 -1.73
N GLY A 82 0.34 13.62 -2.78
CA GLY A 82 1.77 13.81 -2.99
C GLY A 82 2.67 12.85 -2.24
N GLY A 83 2.08 11.81 -1.61
CA GLY A 83 2.85 10.79 -0.95
C GLY A 83 3.37 9.72 -1.90
N THR A 84 4.13 8.80 -1.36
CA THR A 84 4.74 7.71 -2.12
C THR A 84 3.92 6.43 -1.97
N VAL A 85 3.67 5.76 -3.08
CA VAL A 85 3.14 4.41 -3.09
C VAL A 85 4.16 3.53 -3.79
N GLU A 86 4.66 2.55 -3.06
CA GLU A 86 5.65 1.62 -3.59
C GLU A 86 4.90 0.42 -4.17
N ILE A 87 5.13 0.13 -5.45
CA ILE A 87 4.45 -0.97 -6.14
C ILE A 87 5.42 -2.13 -6.23
N ARG A 88 5.01 -3.30 -5.72
CA ARG A 88 5.84 -4.50 -5.78
C ARG A 88 5.05 -5.64 -6.41
N GLU A 89 5.73 -6.46 -7.18
CA GLU A 89 5.13 -7.67 -7.72
C GLU A 89 4.94 -8.71 -6.63
N LEU A 90 3.87 -9.49 -6.75
CA LEU A 90 3.65 -10.70 -5.93
C LEU A 90 3.58 -11.88 -6.90
N PRO A 91 4.74 -12.44 -7.29
CA PRO A 91 4.81 -13.38 -8.42
C PRO A 91 3.92 -14.62 -8.28
N ASN A 92 3.70 -15.09 -7.07
CA ASN A 92 2.88 -16.28 -6.82
C ASN A 92 1.76 -16.00 -5.81
N GLY A 93 1.44 -14.75 -5.68
CA GLY A 93 0.41 -14.33 -4.77
C GLY A 93 -0.87 -13.95 -5.44
#